data_bea5be007b438d797dc5003cc56aa88a
#
_entry.id   bea5be007b438d797dc5003cc56aa88a
#
_cell.length_a   1.000
_cell.length_b   1.000
_cell.length_c   1.000
_cell.angle_alpha   90.00
_cell.angle_beta   90.00
_cell.angle_gamma   90.00
#
_symmetry.space_group_name_H-M   'P 1'
#
loop_
_entity.id
_entity.type
_entity.pdbx_description
1 polymer ?
#
loop_
_entity_poly.entity_id
_entity_poly.type
_entity_poly.pdbx_seq_one_letter_code
_entity_poly.pdbx_strand_id
1 'polypeptide(L)'
;MSTAQKTAPRVVTTKTVMTMKRAGEKIAMLTAYDFLTARYLDQVGIDIILVGDSLGNVVQGHETTLPVTLDDMIYHAKAVKRAVRNALIVVDLPFMSYQNSIEEAVRNCGRVMKEVGVGAVK
;
A
#
# COMPACT_ATOMS: atom_id res chain seq x y z
N MET A 1 -12.61 -31.83 -0.44
CA MET A 1 -12.34 -30.40 -0.27
C MET A 1 -11.34 -30.23 0.85
N SER A 2 -10.14 -29.81 0.53
CA SER A 2 -9.16 -29.46 1.55
C SER A 2 -9.62 -28.20 2.26
N THR A 3 -10.03 -28.31 3.53
CA THR A 3 -10.15 -27.17 4.40
C THR A 3 -8.73 -26.67 4.64
N ALA A 4 -8.33 -25.65 3.88
CA ALA A 4 -7.10 -24.94 4.19
C ALA A 4 -7.21 -24.49 5.64
N GLN A 5 -6.39 -25.09 6.52
CA GLN A 5 -6.22 -24.59 7.87
C GLN A 5 -5.89 -23.09 7.74
N LYS A 6 -6.78 -22.24 8.27
CA LYS A 6 -6.45 -20.83 8.46
C LYS A 6 -5.23 -20.81 9.37
N THR A 7 -4.07 -20.66 8.78
CA THR A 7 -2.87 -20.31 9.54
C THR A 7 -3.17 -19.02 10.29
N ALA A 8 -2.70 -18.92 11.53
CA ALA A 8 -2.88 -17.72 12.35
C ALA A 8 -2.50 -16.47 11.56
N PRO A 9 -3.22 -15.32 11.73
CA PRO A 9 -2.90 -14.08 11.05
C PRO A 9 -1.43 -13.72 11.29
N ARG A 10 -0.69 -13.47 10.23
CA ARG A 10 0.71 -13.05 10.30
C ARG A 10 0.85 -11.61 9.85
N VAL A 11 1.74 -10.87 10.48
CA VAL A 11 2.13 -9.55 10.01
C VAL A 11 3.04 -9.71 8.79
N VAL A 12 2.62 -9.15 7.67
CA VAL A 12 3.35 -9.21 6.40
C VAL A 12 4.30 -8.02 6.31
N THR A 13 5.58 -8.33 6.16
CA THR A 13 6.65 -7.34 5.96
C THR A 13 7.28 -7.52 4.60
N THR A 14 8.17 -6.63 4.20
CA THR A 14 8.98 -6.79 2.98
C THR A 14 9.78 -8.10 3.02
N LYS A 15 10.28 -8.49 4.19
CA LYS A 15 10.97 -9.77 4.39
C LYS A 15 10.04 -10.96 4.15
N THR A 16 8.80 -10.88 4.64
CA THR A 16 7.77 -11.93 4.40
C THR A 16 7.54 -12.14 2.91
N VAL A 17 7.37 -11.05 2.16
CA VAL A 17 7.15 -11.08 0.71
C VAL A 17 8.35 -11.70 -0.03
N MET A 18 9.56 -11.35 0.35
CA MET A 18 10.77 -11.96 -0.21
C MET A 18 10.84 -13.47 0.06
N THR A 19 10.49 -13.89 1.26
CA THR A 19 10.44 -15.31 1.64
C THR A 19 9.38 -16.05 0.83
N MET A 20 8.19 -15.47 0.66
CA MET A 20 7.12 -16.03 -0.17
C MET A 20 7.60 -16.24 -1.61
N LYS A 21 8.26 -15.25 -2.18
CA LYS A 21 8.80 -15.33 -3.54
C LYS A 21 9.80 -16.48 -3.68
N ARG A 22 10.72 -16.62 -2.74
CA ARG A 22 11.72 -17.71 -2.74
C ARG A 22 11.09 -19.08 -2.60
N ALA A 23 10.01 -19.20 -1.84
CA ALA A 23 9.25 -20.42 -1.64
C ALA A 23 8.29 -20.76 -2.79
N GLY A 24 8.15 -19.89 -3.78
CA GLY A 24 7.20 -20.06 -4.88
C GLY A 24 5.73 -19.84 -4.47
N GLU A 25 5.49 -19.21 -3.33
CA GLU A 25 4.14 -18.85 -2.88
C GLU A 25 3.60 -17.66 -3.65
N LYS A 26 2.32 -17.69 -4.01
CA LYS A 26 1.65 -16.56 -4.67
C LYS A 26 1.42 -15.43 -3.68
N ILE A 27 1.68 -14.21 -4.13
CA ILE A 27 1.47 -12.98 -3.37
C ILE A 27 0.22 -12.30 -3.93
N ALA A 28 -0.78 -12.09 -3.09
CA ALA A 28 -2.01 -11.42 -3.47
C ALA A 28 -1.94 -9.94 -3.08
N MET A 29 -2.16 -9.05 -4.04
CA MET A 29 -2.17 -7.61 -3.82
C MET A 29 -3.41 -6.99 -4.45
N LEU A 30 -4.08 -6.11 -3.70
CA LEU A 30 -5.17 -5.27 -4.19
C LEU A 30 -5.00 -3.84 -3.72
N THR A 31 -5.59 -2.90 -4.46
CA THR A 31 -5.64 -1.51 -4.06
C THR A 31 -6.75 -1.25 -3.04
N ALA A 32 -6.51 -0.32 -2.12
CA ALA A 32 -7.53 0.27 -1.27
C ALA A 32 -7.18 1.72 -0.97
N TYR A 33 -8.21 2.57 -0.86
CA TYR A 33 -8.05 4.02 -0.70
C TYR A 33 -8.80 4.57 0.52
N ASP A 34 -9.47 3.71 1.27
CA ASP A 34 -10.31 4.08 2.40
C ASP A 34 -10.22 3.03 3.52
N PHE A 35 -10.71 3.43 4.68
CA PHE A 35 -10.69 2.60 5.88
C PHE A 35 -11.50 1.30 5.70
N LEU A 36 -12.71 1.40 5.18
CA LEU A 36 -13.64 0.26 5.16
C LEU A 36 -13.15 -0.85 4.22
N THR A 37 -12.77 -0.47 3.00
CA THR A 37 -12.22 -1.42 2.01
C THR A 37 -10.95 -2.09 2.53
N ALA A 38 -10.03 -1.29 3.07
CA ALA A 38 -8.77 -1.80 3.62
C ALA A 38 -9.02 -2.77 4.79
N ARG A 39 -9.97 -2.48 5.66
CA ARG A 39 -10.34 -3.36 6.77
C ARG A 39 -10.82 -4.72 6.28
N TYR A 40 -11.68 -4.76 5.28
CA TYR A 40 -12.17 -6.02 4.74
C TYR A 40 -11.06 -6.82 4.06
N LEU A 41 -10.22 -6.17 3.28
CA LEU A 41 -9.07 -6.84 2.64
C LEU A 41 -8.11 -7.43 3.67
N ASP A 42 -7.81 -6.69 4.71
CA ASP A 42 -6.93 -7.17 5.79
C ASP A 42 -7.55 -8.37 6.53
N GLN A 43 -8.85 -8.31 6.79
CA GLN A 43 -9.57 -9.41 7.46
C GLN A 43 -9.61 -10.71 6.65
N VAL A 44 -9.68 -10.62 5.33
CA VAL A 44 -9.65 -11.81 4.46
C VAL A 44 -8.23 -12.34 4.23
N GLY A 45 -7.21 -11.66 4.73
CA GLY A 45 -5.83 -12.14 4.73
C GLY A 45 -5.05 -11.82 3.47
N ILE A 46 -5.33 -10.70 2.79
CA ILE A 46 -4.50 -10.26 1.67
C ILE A 46 -3.07 -9.99 2.13
N ASP A 47 -2.11 -10.23 1.25
CA ASP A 47 -0.69 -10.06 1.59
C ASP A 47 -0.26 -8.59 1.53
N ILE A 48 -0.67 -7.89 0.46
CA ILE A 48 -0.28 -6.49 0.22
C ILE A 48 -1.53 -5.66 -0.09
N ILE A 49 -1.62 -4.49 0.51
CA ILE A 49 -2.56 -3.45 0.15
C ILE A 49 -1.78 -2.28 -0.45
N LEU A 50 -2.12 -1.93 -1.68
CA LEU A 50 -1.52 -0.81 -2.39
C LEU A 50 -2.42 0.42 -2.27
N VAL A 51 -1.89 1.50 -1.71
CA VAL A 51 -2.46 2.83 -1.86
C VAL A 51 -1.85 3.43 -3.11
N GLY A 52 -2.55 3.25 -4.24
CA GLY A 52 -2.05 3.62 -5.55
C GLY A 52 -2.45 5.04 -5.97
N ASP A 53 -1.63 5.67 -6.80
CA ASP A 53 -1.97 6.97 -7.38
C ASP A 53 -3.18 6.90 -8.32
N SER A 54 -3.60 5.69 -8.69
CA SER A 54 -4.89 5.44 -9.35
C SER A 54 -6.11 5.97 -8.57
N LEU A 55 -5.94 6.36 -7.29
CA LEU A 55 -6.97 7.10 -6.57
C LEU A 55 -7.39 8.38 -7.31
N GLY A 56 -6.49 8.96 -8.09
CA GLY A 56 -6.80 10.11 -8.94
C GLY A 56 -7.92 9.84 -9.93
N ASN A 57 -7.94 8.63 -10.49
CA ASN A 57 -9.00 8.20 -11.41
C ASN A 57 -10.25 7.74 -10.67
N VAL A 58 -10.11 6.79 -9.74
CA VAL A 58 -11.25 6.04 -9.18
C VAL A 58 -11.89 6.71 -7.98
N VAL A 59 -11.18 7.62 -7.30
CA VAL A 59 -11.70 8.36 -6.15
C VAL A 59 -11.92 9.82 -6.48
N GLN A 60 -10.94 10.48 -7.09
CA GLN A 60 -11.00 11.92 -7.40
C GLN A 60 -11.69 12.24 -8.73
N GLY A 61 -11.81 11.25 -9.63
CA GLY A 61 -12.51 11.43 -10.91
C GLY A 61 -11.70 12.15 -11.99
N HIS A 62 -10.37 12.19 -11.87
CA HIS A 62 -9.49 12.72 -12.91
C HIS A 62 -9.32 11.75 -14.08
N GLU A 63 -9.10 12.26 -15.27
CA GLU A 63 -8.81 11.44 -16.46
C GLU A 63 -7.45 10.75 -16.39
N THR A 64 -6.50 11.33 -15.68
CA THR A 64 -5.15 10.81 -15.48
C THR A 64 -4.75 10.89 -14.02
N THR A 65 -3.63 10.26 -13.64
CA THR A 65 -3.08 10.36 -12.29
C THR A 65 -2.18 11.58 -12.08
N LEU A 66 -1.93 12.37 -13.12
CA LEU A 66 -1.01 13.53 -13.05
C LEU A 66 -1.36 14.55 -11.96
N PRO A 67 -2.65 14.87 -11.69
CA PRO A 67 -3.01 15.86 -10.68
C PRO A 67 -2.82 15.39 -9.23
N VAL A 68 -2.61 14.10 -8.99
CA VAL A 68 -2.50 13.55 -7.62
C VAL A 68 -1.28 14.12 -6.93
N THR A 69 -1.48 14.68 -5.74
CA THR A 69 -0.41 15.23 -4.90
C THR A 69 0.11 14.20 -3.91
N LEU A 70 1.32 14.43 -3.38
CA LEU A 70 1.85 13.61 -2.28
C LEU A 70 0.96 13.71 -1.04
N ASP A 71 0.39 14.89 -0.76
CA ASP A 71 -0.53 15.08 0.35
C ASP A 71 -1.82 14.26 0.19
N ASP A 72 -2.33 14.14 -1.03
CA ASP A 72 -3.45 13.23 -1.34
C ASP A 72 -3.09 11.79 -0.98
N MET A 73 -1.92 11.32 -1.40
CA MET A 73 -1.45 9.97 -1.11
C MET A 73 -1.32 9.73 0.39
N ILE A 74 -0.76 10.68 1.12
CA ILE A 74 -0.59 10.58 2.57
C ILE A 74 -1.96 10.56 3.27
N TYR A 75 -2.91 11.38 2.83
CA TYR A 75 -4.26 11.40 3.40
C TYR A 75 -4.93 10.02 3.29
N HIS A 76 -4.95 9.46 2.10
CA HIS A 76 -5.57 8.14 1.88
C HIS A 76 -4.79 7.01 2.57
N ALA A 77 -3.47 7.08 2.53
CA ALA A 77 -2.63 6.09 3.20
C ALA A 77 -2.84 6.05 4.72
N LYS A 78 -3.06 7.20 5.35
CA LYS A 78 -3.40 7.28 6.79
C LYS A 78 -4.72 6.57 7.10
N ALA A 79 -5.73 6.74 6.27
CA ALA A 79 -7.01 6.06 6.44
C ALA A 79 -6.86 4.54 6.32
N VAL A 80 -6.12 4.06 5.32
CA VAL A 80 -5.80 2.65 5.13
C VAL A 80 -5.00 2.10 6.30
N LYS A 81 -3.99 2.83 6.75
CA LYS A 81 -3.12 2.41 7.87
C LYS A 81 -3.91 2.16 9.16
N ARG A 82 -4.91 2.98 9.44
CA ARG A 82 -5.77 2.78 10.62
C ARG A 82 -6.57 1.49 10.58
N ALA A 83 -6.85 0.97 9.38
CA ALA A 83 -7.66 -0.23 9.18
C ALA A 83 -6.85 -1.53 9.17
N VAL A 84 -5.57 -1.45 8.81
CA VAL A 84 -4.72 -2.62 8.49
C VAL A 84 -3.89 -3.02 9.69
N ARG A 85 -3.90 -4.31 10.01
CA ARG A 85 -3.12 -4.90 11.11
C ARG A 85 -2.07 -5.90 10.63
N ASN A 86 -2.33 -6.59 9.52
CA ASN A 86 -1.52 -7.73 9.08
C ASN A 86 -0.89 -7.51 7.71
N ALA A 87 -1.61 -6.97 6.73
CA ALA A 87 -1.11 -6.77 5.37
C ALA A 87 0.04 -5.75 5.32
N LEU A 88 0.96 -5.96 4.38
CA LEU A 88 1.95 -4.94 4.05
C LEU A 88 1.26 -3.82 3.27
N ILE A 89 1.38 -2.59 3.76
CA ILE A 89 0.90 -1.42 3.04
C ILE A 89 2.05 -0.86 2.21
N VAL A 90 1.78 -0.70 0.91
CA VAL A 90 2.68 -0.05 -0.05
C VAL A 90 1.99 1.22 -0.56
N VAL A 91 2.69 2.33 -0.58
CA VAL A 91 2.16 3.61 -1.05
C VAL A 91 2.92 4.05 -2.29
N ASP A 92 2.19 4.39 -3.36
CA ASP A 92 2.77 4.98 -4.56
C ASP A 92 3.23 6.41 -4.30
N LEU A 93 4.35 6.76 -4.88
CA LEU A 93 4.73 8.16 -5.03
C LEU A 93 4.07 8.72 -6.30
N PRO A 94 3.37 9.87 -6.22
CA PRO A 94 2.71 10.45 -7.39
C PRO A 94 3.72 11.10 -8.34
N PHE A 95 3.25 11.38 -9.55
CA PHE A 95 4.05 12.03 -10.60
C PHE A 95 4.72 13.31 -10.08
N MET A 96 5.97 13.51 -10.42
CA MET A 96 6.84 14.63 -10.04
C MET A 96 7.21 14.71 -8.55
N SER A 97 6.99 13.66 -7.80
CA SER A 97 7.48 13.57 -6.42
C SER A 97 8.82 12.82 -6.30
N TYR A 98 9.30 12.21 -7.39
CA TYR A 98 10.56 11.46 -7.38
C TYR A 98 11.40 11.63 -8.66
N GLN A 99 10.88 12.29 -9.70
CA GLN A 99 11.60 12.44 -10.99
C GLN A 99 12.62 13.56 -11.00
N ASN A 100 12.43 14.58 -10.16
CA ASN A 100 13.21 15.80 -10.22
C ASN A 100 14.64 15.63 -9.69
N SER A 101 14.81 14.95 -8.57
CA SER A 101 16.13 14.69 -7.95
C SER A 101 16.07 13.51 -7.01
N ILE A 102 17.24 12.92 -6.73
CA ILE A 102 17.38 11.84 -5.76
C ILE A 102 17.03 12.34 -4.36
N GLU A 103 17.48 13.54 -3.98
CA GLU A 103 17.20 14.13 -2.67
C GLU A 103 15.70 14.32 -2.45
N GLU A 104 14.99 14.81 -3.46
CA GLU A 104 13.54 14.98 -3.39
C GLU A 104 12.82 13.64 -3.28
N ALA A 105 13.24 12.65 -4.06
CA ALA A 105 12.68 11.29 -4.00
C ALA A 105 12.84 10.70 -2.60
N VAL A 106 14.05 10.77 -2.03
CA VAL A 106 14.33 10.26 -0.67
C VAL A 106 13.51 11.01 0.37
N ARG A 107 13.41 12.34 0.26
CA ARG A 107 12.62 13.16 1.20
C ARG A 107 11.14 12.78 1.15
N ASN A 108 10.58 12.62 -0.04
CA ASN A 108 9.18 12.26 -0.22
C ASN A 108 8.87 10.83 0.23
N CYS A 109 9.75 9.87 -0.03
CA CYS A 109 9.66 8.54 0.56
C CYS A 109 9.67 8.61 2.09
N GLY A 110 10.59 9.39 2.65
CA GLY A 110 10.71 9.60 4.09
C GLY A 110 9.45 10.20 4.70
N ARG A 111 8.82 11.17 4.04
CA ARG A 111 7.54 11.73 4.48
C ARG A 111 6.46 10.67 4.59
N VAL A 112 6.28 9.87 3.55
CA VAL A 112 5.28 8.80 3.55
C VAL A 112 5.53 7.82 4.69
N MET A 113 6.76 7.35 4.83
CA MET A 113 7.10 6.39 5.87
C MET A 113 6.95 6.96 7.27
N LYS A 114 7.37 8.19 7.49
CA LYS A 114 7.32 8.83 8.80
C LYS A 114 5.90 9.28 9.18
N GLU A 115 5.17 9.90 8.26
CA GLU A 115 3.85 10.47 8.53
C GLU A 115 2.75 9.41 8.60
N VAL A 116 2.88 8.33 7.83
CA VAL A 116 1.89 7.25 7.78
C VAL A 116 2.34 6.02 8.57
N GLY A 117 3.60 5.67 8.52
CA GLY A 117 4.13 4.46 9.17
C GLY A 117 3.90 3.21 8.34
N VAL A 118 3.99 3.31 7.01
CA VAL A 118 3.87 2.16 6.10
C VAL A 118 5.18 1.39 5.97
N GLY A 119 5.10 0.16 5.47
CA GLY A 119 6.25 -0.73 5.34
C GLY A 119 7.04 -0.56 4.05
N ALA A 120 6.46 0.06 3.02
CA ALA A 120 7.13 0.26 1.74
C ALA A 120 6.52 1.41 0.94
N VAL A 121 7.30 1.96 0.03
CA VAL A 121 6.88 2.94 -0.98
C VAL A 121 7.28 2.45 -2.37
N LYS A 122 6.53 2.89 -3.36
CA LYS A 122 6.74 2.47 -4.75
C LYS A 122 6.76 3.70 -5.68
#